data_27cfc99e09e35e393dd21265158d3df1
#
_entry.id   27cfc99e09e35e393dd21265158d3df1
#
_cell.length_a   1.000
_cell.length_b   1.000
_cell.length_c   1.000
_cell.angle_alpha   90.00
_cell.angle_beta   90.00
_cell.angle_gamma   90.00
#
_symmetry.space_group_name_H-M   'P 1'
#
loop_
_entity.id
_entity.type
_entity.pdbx_description
1 polymer ?
#
loop_
_entity_poly.entity_id
_entity_poly.type
_entity_poly.pdbx_seq_one_letter_code
_entity_poly.pdbx_strand_id
1 'polypeptide(L)'
;MITKQQVLDLVKKVEDPELYVSIVDLGLIYNVDVTEVDGHPKVKITMTLTTPGCPLGSTINMMIKDALFPLKELNVDKDIEIVVTFDPPWTVEMMNEESRAELGFD
;
A
#
# COMPACT_ATOMS: atom_id res chain seq x y z
N MET A 1 -3.53 0.24 -20.45
CA MET A 1 -2.25 0.15 -19.74
C MET A 1 -2.40 0.61 -18.30
N ILE A 2 -1.87 -0.17 -17.37
CA ILE A 2 -1.98 0.17 -15.94
C ILE A 2 -0.98 1.27 -15.61
N THR A 3 -1.43 2.29 -14.85
CA THR A 3 -0.58 3.39 -14.43
C THR A 3 -0.36 3.33 -12.92
N LYS A 4 0.72 3.97 -12.48
CA LYS A 4 1.01 4.13 -11.05
C LYS A 4 -0.17 4.78 -10.32
N GLN A 5 -0.80 5.78 -10.95
CA GLN A 5 -1.94 6.49 -10.35
C GLN A 5 -3.14 5.56 -10.16
N GLN A 6 -3.42 4.69 -11.12
CA GLN A 6 -4.51 3.71 -10.99
C GLN A 6 -4.28 2.80 -9.80
N VAL A 7 -3.04 2.35 -9.62
CA VAL A 7 -2.68 1.49 -8.49
C VAL A 7 -2.87 2.25 -7.18
N LEU A 8 -2.37 3.47 -7.10
CA LEU A 8 -2.50 4.29 -5.89
C LEU A 8 -3.96 4.58 -5.54
N ASP A 9 -4.79 4.87 -6.55
CA ASP A 9 -6.21 5.16 -6.33
C ASP A 9 -6.94 3.97 -5.73
N LEU A 10 -6.59 2.75 -6.14
CA LEU A 10 -7.18 1.55 -5.58
C LEU A 10 -6.61 1.21 -4.21
N VAL A 11 -5.31 1.34 -4.04
CA VAL A 11 -4.65 1.07 -2.76
C VAL A 11 -5.09 2.05 -1.69
N LYS A 12 -5.46 3.27 -2.07
CA LYS A 12 -5.98 4.27 -1.14
C LYS A 12 -7.26 3.81 -0.44
N LYS A 13 -7.98 2.86 -1.01
CA LYS A 13 -9.20 2.31 -0.40
C LYS A 13 -8.89 1.30 0.71
N VAL A 14 -7.64 0.86 0.82
CA VAL A 14 -7.23 -0.07 1.87
C VAL A 14 -6.99 0.71 3.15
N GLU A 15 -7.70 0.34 4.22
CA GLU A 15 -7.55 0.97 5.52
C GLU A 15 -6.84 0.05 6.49
N ASP A 16 -5.98 0.65 7.32
CA ASP A 16 -5.35 -0.09 8.41
C ASP A 16 -6.43 -0.59 9.36
N PRO A 17 -6.48 -1.90 9.65
CA PRO A 17 -7.56 -2.45 10.49
C PRO A 17 -7.55 -1.98 11.94
N GLU A 18 -6.45 -1.41 12.42
CA GLU A 18 -6.38 -0.86 13.77
C GLU A 18 -6.78 0.61 13.83
N LEU A 19 -6.39 1.38 12.83
CA LEU A 19 -6.57 2.83 12.83
C LEU A 19 -7.73 3.31 11.97
N TYR A 20 -8.25 2.45 11.09
CA TYR A 20 -9.35 2.78 10.17
C TYR A 20 -9.04 3.97 9.27
N VAL A 21 -7.77 4.15 8.92
CA VAL A 21 -7.31 5.21 8.02
C VAL A 21 -6.58 4.55 6.85
N SER A 22 -6.76 5.11 5.66
CA SER A 22 -6.10 4.60 4.45
C SER A 22 -4.60 4.46 4.65
N ILE A 23 -4.04 3.34 4.21
CA ILE A 23 -2.60 3.10 4.29
C ILE A 23 -1.80 4.11 3.48
N VAL A 24 -2.39 4.70 2.44
CA VAL A 24 -1.75 5.79 1.69
C VAL A 24 -1.68 7.05 2.54
N ASP A 25 -2.78 7.39 3.21
CA ASP A 25 -2.85 8.59 4.06
C ASP A 25 -1.97 8.44 5.31
N LEU A 26 -1.74 7.22 5.77
CA LEU A 26 -0.83 6.96 6.88
C LEU A 26 0.65 7.06 6.46
N GLY A 27 0.93 7.16 5.18
CA GLY A 27 2.31 7.22 4.70
C GLY A 27 3.00 5.86 4.70
N LEU A 28 2.26 4.78 4.65
CA LEU A 28 2.82 3.43 4.66
C LEU A 28 3.34 2.99 3.29
N ILE A 29 2.87 3.61 2.22
CA ILE A 29 3.29 3.27 0.86
C ILE A 29 4.48 4.15 0.48
N TYR A 30 5.65 3.55 0.35
CA TYR A 30 6.88 4.27 0.04
C TYR A 30 7.12 4.41 -1.46
N ASN A 31 6.76 3.39 -2.23
CA ASN A 31 6.97 3.44 -3.67
C ASN A 31 6.02 2.48 -4.37
N VAL A 32 5.63 2.83 -5.59
CA VAL A 32 4.86 1.96 -6.47
C VAL A 32 5.55 1.98 -7.83
N ASP A 33 6.01 0.81 -8.27
CA ASP A 33 6.60 0.64 -9.59
C ASP A 33 5.66 -0.18 -10.47
N VAL A 34 5.33 0.35 -11.64
CA VAL A 34 4.56 -0.38 -12.64
C VAL A 34 5.47 -0.59 -13.84
N THR A 35 5.70 -1.86 -14.18
CA THR A 35 6.56 -2.24 -15.29
C THR A 35 5.83 -3.23 -16.19
N GLU A 36 6.39 -3.50 -17.37
CA GLU A 36 5.89 -4.53 -18.26
C GLU A 36 7.00 -5.54 -18.50
N VAL A 37 6.64 -6.83 -18.41
CA VAL A 37 7.54 -7.93 -18.73
C VAL A 37 6.81 -8.82 -19.75
N ASP A 38 7.37 -8.93 -20.96
CA ASP A 38 6.78 -9.71 -22.04
C ASP A 38 5.32 -9.34 -22.33
N GLY A 39 5.01 -8.03 -22.26
CA GLY A 39 3.67 -7.52 -22.53
C GLY A 39 2.70 -7.66 -21.36
N HIS A 40 3.15 -8.19 -20.22
CA HIS A 40 2.34 -8.31 -19.01
C HIS A 40 2.71 -7.24 -18.00
N PRO A 41 1.72 -6.54 -17.43
CA PRO A 41 2.01 -5.55 -16.40
C PRO A 41 2.46 -6.23 -15.11
N LYS A 42 3.41 -5.59 -14.42
CA LYS A 42 3.88 -6.01 -13.11
C LYS A 42 3.84 -4.83 -12.17
N VAL A 43 3.40 -5.03 -10.96
CA VAL A 43 3.32 -3.99 -9.94
C VAL A 43 4.16 -4.39 -8.74
N LYS A 44 5.06 -3.51 -8.33
CA LYS A 44 5.85 -3.69 -7.11
C LYS A 44 5.51 -2.56 -6.15
N ILE A 45 5.05 -2.91 -4.98
CA ILE A 45 4.71 -1.94 -3.93
C ILE A 45 5.70 -2.09 -2.80
N THR A 46 6.43 -1.03 -2.51
CA THR A 46 7.32 -0.97 -1.36
C THR A 46 6.61 -0.21 -0.26
N MET A 47 6.46 -0.83 0.88
CA MET A 47 5.69 -0.26 1.98
C MET A 47 6.31 -0.59 3.32
N THR A 48 5.78 0.04 4.36
CA THR A 48 6.16 -0.26 5.74
C THR A 48 4.91 -0.51 6.58
N LEU A 49 5.14 -0.86 7.83
CA LEU A 49 4.08 -1.04 8.82
C LEU A 49 4.37 -0.08 9.98
N THR A 50 3.34 0.26 10.75
CA THR A 50 3.49 1.19 11.87
C THR A 50 4.33 0.61 12.99
N THR A 51 4.41 -0.72 13.10
CA THR A 51 5.16 -1.40 14.15
C THR A 51 5.92 -2.58 13.54
N PRO A 52 7.25 -2.69 13.76
CA PRO A 52 8.00 -3.87 13.32
C PRO A 52 7.46 -5.14 13.96
N GLY A 53 7.37 -6.20 13.17
CA GLY A 53 6.84 -7.48 13.65
C GLY A 53 5.33 -7.53 13.77
N CYS A 54 4.64 -6.54 13.23
CA CYS A 54 3.18 -6.47 13.27
C CYS A 54 2.57 -7.69 12.55
N PRO A 55 1.67 -8.45 13.21
CA PRO A 55 1.04 -9.61 12.58
C PRO A 55 0.05 -9.24 11.47
N LEU A 56 -0.26 -7.95 11.33
CA LEU A 56 -1.19 -7.47 10.32
C LEU A 56 -0.60 -7.40 8.91
N GLY A 57 0.72 -7.61 8.78
CA GLY A 57 1.37 -7.52 7.47
C GLY A 57 0.75 -8.43 6.42
N SER A 58 0.43 -9.67 6.77
CA SER A 58 -0.21 -10.60 5.84
C SER A 58 -1.64 -10.19 5.53
N THR A 59 -2.37 -9.64 6.50
CA THR A 59 -3.74 -9.15 6.30
C THR A 59 -3.74 -7.96 5.34
N ILE A 60 -2.84 -6.99 5.54
CA ILE A 60 -2.73 -5.83 4.65
C ILE A 60 -2.35 -6.28 3.24
N ASN A 61 -1.45 -7.25 3.13
CA ASN A 61 -1.04 -7.82 1.84
C ASN A 61 -2.26 -8.35 1.07
N MET A 62 -3.11 -9.14 1.72
CA MET A 62 -4.34 -9.64 1.14
C MET A 62 -5.29 -8.52 0.73
N MET A 63 -5.43 -7.51 1.59
CA MET A 63 -6.30 -6.37 1.31
C MET A 63 -5.85 -5.59 0.08
N ILE A 64 -4.53 -5.41 -0.08
CA ILE A 64 -3.97 -4.74 -1.26
C ILE A 64 -4.27 -5.55 -2.51
N LYS A 65 -4.07 -6.85 -2.48
CA LYS A 65 -4.35 -7.72 -3.62
C LYS A 65 -5.83 -7.69 -4.00
N ASP A 66 -6.71 -7.72 -2.99
CA ASP A 66 -8.15 -7.61 -3.23
C ASP A 66 -8.52 -6.25 -3.85
N ALA A 67 -7.88 -5.18 -3.39
CA ALA A 67 -8.13 -3.84 -3.92
C ALA A 67 -7.70 -3.72 -5.39
N LEU A 68 -6.66 -4.44 -5.79
CA LEU A 68 -6.15 -4.41 -7.16
C LEU A 68 -6.83 -5.42 -8.08
N PHE A 69 -7.68 -6.26 -7.55
CA PHE A 69 -8.40 -7.27 -8.32
C PHE A 69 -9.18 -6.71 -9.52
N PRO A 70 -9.80 -5.50 -9.43
CA PRO A 70 -10.48 -4.92 -10.58
C PRO A 70 -9.58 -4.64 -11.79
N LEU A 71 -8.28 -4.55 -11.60
CA LEU A 71 -7.32 -4.42 -12.69
C LEU A 71 -7.08 -5.79 -13.32
N LYS A 72 -7.96 -6.18 -14.22
CA LYS A 72 -7.99 -7.53 -14.78
C LYS A 72 -6.74 -7.93 -15.56
N GLU A 73 -5.96 -6.95 -16.00
CA GLU A 73 -4.70 -7.19 -16.68
C GLU A 73 -3.64 -7.77 -15.74
N LEU A 74 -3.84 -7.63 -14.41
CA LEU A 74 -2.96 -8.16 -13.38
C LEU A 74 -3.47 -9.50 -12.87
N ASN A 75 -2.55 -10.45 -12.76
CA ASN A 75 -2.79 -11.64 -11.94
C ASN A 75 -2.31 -11.29 -10.54
N VAL A 76 -3.26 -11.11 -9.60
CA VAL A 76 -2.94 -10.62 -8.25
C VAL A 76 -2.00 -11.54 -7.48
N ASP A 77 -1.90 -12.82 -7.87
CA ASP A 77 -1.00 -13.75 -7.20
C ASP A 77 0.42 -13.73 -7.79
N LYS A 78 0.56 -13.38 -9.07
CA LYS A 78 1.85 -13.47 -9.79
C LYS A 78 2.43 -12.12 -10.16
N ASP A 79 1.58 -11.14 -10.45
CA ASP A 79 2.01 -9.87 -11.02
C ASP A 79 2.18 -8.76 -10.00
N ILE A 80 1.83 -9.03 -8.75
CA ILE A 80 1.93 -8.05 -7.66
C ILE A 80 2.96 -8.55 -6.66
N GLU A 81 4.00 -7.75 -6.45
CA GLU A 81 5.01 -8.00 -5.43
C GLU A 81 4.88 -6.92 -4.36
N ILE A 82 4.77 -7.31 -3.11
CA ILE A 82 4.70 -6.38 -1.99
C ILE A 82 5.94 -6.60 -1.13
N VAL A 83 6.76 -5.55 -1.02
CA VAL A 83 7.98 -5.58 -0.23
C VAL A 83 7.76 -4.72 1.00
N VAL A 84 7.89 -5.32 2.17
CA VAL A 84 7.78 -4.60 3.44
C VAL A 84 9.20 -4.26 3.90
N THR A 85 9.42 -2.98 4.18
CA THR A 85 10.70 -2.48 4.67
C THR A 85 10.49 -1.63 5.90
N PHE A 86 11.49 -1.56 6.78
CA PHE A 86 11.47 -0.68 7.93
C PHE A 86 12.59 0.36 7.84
N ASP A 87 13.09 0.60 6.64
CA ASP A 87 14.11 1.61 6.39
C ASP A 87 13.66 2.50 5.22
N PRO A 88 13.32 3.77 5.48
CA PRO A 88 13.30 4.40 6.81
C PRO A 88 12.16 3.90 7.68
N PRO A 89 12.30 3.95 9.01
CA PRO A 89 11.21 3.56 9.91
C PRO A 89 10.05 4.54 9.82
N TRP A 90 8.84 4.04 9.94
CA TRP A 90 7.65 4.88 9.88
C TRP A 90 7.56 5.78 11.12
N THR A 91 7.13 7.03 10.89
CA THR A 91 6.84 7.98 11.96
C THR A 91 5.52 8.67 11.70
N VAL A 92 4.91 9.24 12.76
CA VAL A 92 3.63 9.97 12.63
C VAL A 92 3.72 11.12 11.64
N GLU A 93 4.91 11.68 11.45
CA GLU A 93 5.12 12.78 10.52
C GLU A 93 4.89 12.38 9.07
N MET A 94 4.90 11.09 8.78
CA MET A 94 4.63 10.57 7.44
C MET A 94 3.15 10.54 7.10
N MET A 95 2.29 10.68 8.12
CA MET A 95 0.85 10.79 7.90
C MET A 95 0.54 12.15 7.30
N ASN A 96 -0.54 12.22 6.50
CA ASN A 96 -1.00 13.52 6.04
C ASN A 96 -1.60 14.30 7.23
N GLU A 97 -1.71 15.62 7.09
CA GLU A 97 -2.20 16.50 8.16
C GLU A 97 -3.58 16.11 8.64
N GLU A 98 -4.47 15.79 7.72
CA GLU A 98 -5.85 15.46 8.03
C GLU A 98 -5.94 14.21 8.91
N SER A 99 -5.17 13.18 8.57
CA SER A 99 -5.16 11.93 9.33
C SER A 99 -4.54 12.12 10.72
N ARG A 100 -3.49 12.94 10.83
CA ARG A 100 -2.90 13.26 12.13
C ARG A 100 -3.89 13.95 13.03
N ALA A 101 -4.65 14.89 12.50
CA ALA A 101 -5.66 15.61 13.25
C ALA A 101 -6.77 14.66 13.73
N GLU A 102 -7.26 13.80 12.83
CA GLU A 102 -8.30 12.83 13.16
C GLU A 102 -7.89 11.86 14.28
N LEU A 103 -6.62 11.43 14.25
CA LEU A 103 -6.12 10.46 15.21
C LEU A 103 -5.54 11.10 16.48
N GLY A 104 -5.51 12.43 16.54
CA GLY A 104 -5.06 13.15 17.74
C GLY A 104 -3.55 13.24 17.88
N PHE A 105 -2.81 13.13 16.77
CA PHE A 105 -1.35 13.26 16.80
C PHE A 105 -0.85 14.67 16.48
N ASP A 106 -1.75 15.60 16.34
CA ASP A 106 -1.40 16.99 16.00
C ASP A 106 -1.01 17.78 17.24
#